data_8b423020ae0db9040a8470d1f3c3ea4c
#
_entry.id   8b423020ae0db9040a8470d1f3c3ea4c
#
_cell.length_a   1.000
_cell.length_b   1.000
_cell.length_c   1.000
_cell.angle_alpha   90.00
_cell.angle_beta   90.00
_cell.angle_gamma   90.00
#
_symmetry.space_group_name_H-M   'P 1'
#
loop_
_entity.id
_entity.type
_entity.pdbx_description
1 polymer ?
#
loop_
_entity_poly.entity_id
_entity_poly.type
_entity_poly.pdbx_seq_one_letter_code
_entity_poly.pdbx_strand_id
1 'polypeptide(L)'
;MSRPRILFVHGSVVNGDLTWAAQRPLAERFELVIPNRRGFPPGPDVDRVDYEDEADWLEQFVAPGTHLVGHSYGGVISLFAGVRYADQLRSLTVVEPPAFRIAAGDPVVDDYIATSERIWTERSDDPSEFLRSFLHGVGSSTPPGELSPALIQGARTLAVERYPWTAEPPLDELAATPFPKLVVSGAHNPAFDAVCDVLERRLGATRAVLPGAGHSVPRLGAPFNDLLAAFIEQNA
;
A
#
# COMPACT_ATOMS: atom_id res chain seq x y z
N MET A 1 9.60 7.86 28.03
CA MET A 1 9.87 7.00 26.87
C MET A 1 9.39 7.75 25.64
N SER A 2 10.09 7.64 24.51
CA SER A 2 9.62 8.19 23.23
C SER A 2 8.39 7.41 22.76
N ARG A 3 7.47 8.09 22.05
CA ARG A 3 6.32 7.41 21.45
C ARG A 3 6.83 6.45 20.34
N PRO A 4 6.21 5.26 20.17
CA PRO A 4 6.53 4.40 19.04
C PRO A 4 6.30 5.14 17.71
N ARG A 5 7.23 4.95 16.74
CA ARG A 5 7.23 5.64 15.45
C ARG A 5 6.53 4.79 14.39
N ILE A 6 5.58 5.37 13.67
CA ILE A 6 4.89 4.74 12.55
C ILE A 6 5.26 5.48 11.26
N LEU A 7 5.84 4.76 10.30
CA LEU A 7 6.08 5.24 8.96
C LEU A 7 4.98 4.71 8.04
N PHE A 8 4.19 5.62 7.46
CA PHE A 8 3.09 5.30 6.57
C PHE A 8 3.47 5.51 5.11
N VAL A 9 3.30 4.50 4.27
CA VAL A 9 3.57 4.54 2.83
C VAL A 9 2.26 4.42 2.06
N HIS A 10 1.88 5.50 1.37
CA HIS A 10 0.62 5.54 0.62
C HIS A 10 0.70 4.80 -0.71
N GLY A 11 -0.48 4.46 -1.25
CA GLY A 11 -0.64 3.82 -2.56
C GLY A 11 -0.57 4.79 -3.74
N SER A 12 -1.16 4.37 -4.85
CA SER A 12 -1.32 5.17 -6.06
C SER A 12 -2.41 6.22 -5.94
N VAL A 13 -2.48 7.17 -6.89
CA VAL A 13 -3.56 8.15 -7.11
C VAL A 13 -3.57 9.32 -6.13
N VAL A 14 -3.48 9.08 -4.82
CA VAL A 14 -3.55 10.15 -3.80
C VAL A 14 -2.31 10.15 -2.92
N ASN A 15 -1.94 11.31 -2.42
CA ASN A 15 -0.76 11.48 -1.56
C ASN A 15 -0.98 10.93 -0.14
N GLY A 16 0.08 10.95 0.65
CA GLY A 16 0.08 10.45 2.03
C GLY A 16 -0.91 11.17 2.93
N ASP A 17 -1.00 12.49 2.80
CA ASP A 17 -1.91 13.31 3.61
C ASP A 17 -3.37 12.92 3.46
N LEU A 18 -3.79 12.58 2.23
CA LEU A 18 -5.17 12.16 1.92
C LEU A 18 -5.40 10.69 2.25
N THR A 19 -4.43 9.82 1.94
CA THR A 19 -4.55 8.38 2.22
C THR A 19 -4.70 8.13 3.72
N TRP A 20 -3.87 8.81 4.53
CA TRP A 20 -3.75 8.57 5.97
C TRP A 20 -4.43 9.63 6.84
N ALA A 21 -5.36 10.40 6.26
CA ALA A 21 -6.10 11.44 7.00
C ALA A 21 -6.84 10.90 8.22
N ALA A 22 -7.46 9.72 8.09
CA ALA A 22 -8.21 9.08 9.17
C ALA A 22 -7.31 8.45 10.27
N GLN A 23 -6.00 8.33 10.05
CA GLN A 23 -5.02 7.86 11.03
C GLN A 23 -4.42 8.99 11.88
N ARG A 24 -4.70 10.25 11.57
CA ARG A 24 -4.21 11.39 12.36
C ARG A 24 -4.52 11.33 13.86
N PRO A 25 -5.67 10.80 14.33
CA PRO A 25 -5.91 10.62 15.78
C PRO A 25 -4.86 9.73 16.48
N LEU A 26 -4.18 8.85 15.76
CA LEU A 26 -3.09 8.04 16.34
C LEU A 26 -1.90 8.88 16.84
N ALA A 27 -1.78 10.16 16.41
CA ALA A 27 -0.72 11.06 16.86
C ALA A 27 -0.76 11.35 18.36
N GLU A 28 -1.88 11.08 19.05
CA GLU A 28 -1.95 11.17 20.50
C GLU A 28 -1.06 10.12 21.19
N ARG A 29 -0.86 8.97 20.56
CA ARG A 29 -0.14 7.80 21.11
C ARG A 29 1.18 7.51 20.42
N PHE A 30 1.33 7.85 19.13
CA PHE A 30 2.44 7.49 18.26
C PHE A 30 3.06 8.72 17.59
N GLU A 31 4.32 8.61 17.18
CA GLU A 31 4.94 9.54 16.26
C GLU A 31 4.57 9.12 14.83
N LEU A 32 3.84 9.96 14.10
CA LEU A 32 3.41 9.63 12.72
C LEU A 32 4.35 10.29 11.71
N VAL A 33 4.92 9.50 10.83
CA VAL A 33 5.70 9.93 9.66
C VAL A 33 4.92 9.56 8.41
N ILE A 34 4.44 10.57 7.70
CA ILE A 34 3.56 10.41 6.53
C ILE A 34 4.17 11.16 5.35
N PRO A 35 5.21 10.61 4.70
CA PRO A 35 5.78 11.25 3.52
C PRO A 35 4.85 11.16 2.32
N ASN A 36 4.88 12.18 1.46
CA ASN A 36 4.34 12.10 0.13
C ASN A 36 5.39 11.49 -0.80
N ARG A 37 5.06 10.40 -1.48
CA ARG A 37 5.94 9.73 -2.44
C ARG A 37 6.27 10.66 -3.62
N ARG A 38 7.36 10.35 -4.31
CA ARG A 38 7.76 11.10 -5.52
C ARG A 38 6.64 11.05 -6.56
N GLY A 39 6.44 12.14 -7.28
CA GLY A 39 5.36 12.28 -8.27
C GLY A 39 4.01 12.70 -7.69
N PHE A 40 3.89 12.86 -6.37
CA PHE A 40 2.66 13.30 -5.71
C PHE A 40 2.77 14.72 -5.15
N PRO A 41 1.67 15.50 -5.15
CA PRO A 41 1.70 16.84 -4.57
C PRO A 41 2.15 16.84 -3.09
N PRO A 42 2.94 17.86 -2.67
CA PRO A 42 3.35 19.07 -3.40
C PRO A 42 4.58 18.91 -4.32
N GLY A 43 5.10 17.70 -4.49
CA GLY A 43 6.21 17.42 -5.38
C GLY A 43 5.86 17.56 -6.87
N PRO A 44 6.87 17.63 -7.74
CA PRO A 44 6.67 17.69 -9.20
C PRO A 44 6.22 16.36 -9.78
N ASP A 45 5.73 16.39 -11.03
CA ASP A 45 5.55 15.19 -11.85
C ASP A 45 6.89 14.44 -12.03
N VAL A 46 6.82 13.13 -12.25
CA VAL A 46 7.97 12.26 -12.52
C VAL A 46 7.70 11.40 -13.77
N ASP A 47 8.77 10.99 -14.42
CA ASP A 47 8.68 10.18 -15.66
C ASP A 47 8.65 8.67 -15.39
N ARG A 48 8.99 8.26 -14.18
CA ARG A 48 9.03 6.85 -13.75
C ARG A 48 8.85 6.74 -12.25
N VAL A 49 8.10 5.72 -11.84
CA VAL A 49 8.00 5.24 -10.46
C VAL A 49 8.27 3.74 -10.45
N ASP A 50 9.19 3.30 -9.61
CA ASP A 50 9.52 1.90 -9.39
C ASP A 50 9.43 1.59 -7.89
N TYR A 51 8.74 0.51 -7.53
CA TYR A 51 8.52 0.17 -6.13
C TYR A 51 9.82 -0.22 -5.39
N GLU A 52 10.86 -0.69 -6.10
CA GLU A 52 12.16 -0.95 -5.49
C GLU A 52 12.93 0.33 -5.24
N ASP A 53 12.94 1.27 -6.22
CA ASP A 53 13.54 2.60 -6.05
C ASP A 53 12.81 3.39 -4.95
N GLU A 54 11.49 3.23 -4.83
CA GLU A 54 10.71 3.83 -3.75
C GLU A 54 11.03 3.20 -2.38
N ALA A 55 11.31 1.90 -2.34
CA ALA A 55 11.76 1.26 -1.11
C ALA A 55 13.12 1.80 -0.64
N ASP A 56 14.07 2.06 -1.57
CA ASP A 56 15.35 2.72 -1.25
C ASP A 56 15.12 4.17 -0.77
N TRP A 57 14.20 4.89 -1.41
CA TRP A 57 13.87 6.26 -1.02
C TRP A 57 13.34 6.37 0.43
N LEU A 58 12.74 5.29 0.99
CA LEU A 58 12.27 5.28 2.37
C LEU A 58 13.40 5.37 3.41
N GLU A 59 14.66 5.14 3.06
CA GLU A 59 15.82 5.18 3.97
C GLU A 59 15.83 6.45 4.84
N GLN A 60 15.53 7.60 4.24
CA GLN A 60 15.54 8.89 4.92
C GLN A 60 14.46 9.05 6.01
N PHE A 61 13.47 8.15 6.05
CA PHE A 61 12.35 8.18 7.00
C PHE A 61 12.41 7.04 8.01
N VAL A 62 13.16 5.99 7.72
CA VAL A 62 13.31 4.85 8.62
C VAL A 62 14.27 5.22 9.75
N ALA A 63 13.95 4.78 10.96
CA ALA A 63 14.77 4.92 12.15
C ALA A 63 14.63 3.66 13.02
N PRO A 64 15.60 3.38 13.92
CA PRO A 64 15.49 2.23 14.82
C PRO A 64 14.17 2.21 15.61
N GLY A 65 13.47 1.06 15.54
CA GLY A 65 12.17 0.88 16.19
C GLY A 65 10.97 1.36 15.36
N THR A 66 11.13 1.62 14.05
CA THR A 66 10.03 2.03 13.16
C THR A 66 9.03 0.87 12.94
N HIS A 67 7.74 1.17 13.08
CA HIS A 67 6.64 0.36 12.59
C HIS A 67 6.29 0.82 11.18
N LEU A 68 6.52 -0.03 10.17
CA LEU A 68 6.27 0.29 8.76
C LEU A 68 4.86 -0.15 8.37
N VAL A 69 4.09 0.76 7.78
CA VAL A 69 2.70 0.53 7.35
C VAL A 69 2.53 0.96 5.90
N GLY A 70 2.23 0.02 5.00
CA GLY A 70 2.02 0.30 3.58
C GLY A 70 0.63 -0.08 3.08
N HIS A 71 0.01 0.79 2.28
CA HIS A 71 -1.28 0.54 1.64
C HIS A 71 -1.14 0.45 0.12
N SER A 72 -1.81 -0.53 -0.49
CA SER A 72 -1.86 -0.69 -1.95
C SER A 72 -0.45 -0.75 -2.54
N TYR A 73 -0.09 0.08 -3.53
CA TYR A 73 1.26 0.19 -4.08
C TYR A 73 2.31 0.43 -2.98
N GLY A 74 1.98 1.25 -1.97
CA GLY A 74 2.81 1.44 -0.78
C GLY A 74 3.00 0.16 0.02
N GLY A 75 2.06 -0.77 -0.01
CA GLY A 75 2.20 -2.11 0.53
C GLY A 75 3.24 -2.94 -0.21
N VAL A 76 3.26 -2.86 -1.56
CA VAL A 76 4.33 -3.49 -2.37
C VAL A 76 5.70 -2.92 -2.02
N ILE A 77 5.83 -1.58 -2.01
CA ILE A 77 7.07 -0.90 -1.57
C ILE A 77 7.52 -1.41 -0.20
N SER A 78 6.57 -1.53 0.74
CA SER A 78 6.86 -1.95 2.12
C SER A 78 7.31 -3.40 2.24
N LEU A 79 6.90 -4.29 1.35
CA LEU A 79 7.40 -5.67 1.29
C LEU A 79 8.91 -5.72 0.94
N PHE A 80 9.37 -4.87 0.02
CA PHE A 80 10.80 -4.74 -0.30
C PHE A 80 11.57 -4.03 0.81
N ALA A 81 11.04 -2.91 1.31
CA ALA A 81 11.64 -2.15 2.41
C ALA A 81 11.78 -2.97 3.70
N GLY A 82 10.85 -3.90 3.94
CA GLY A 82 10.87 -4.80 5.09
C GLY A 82 12.15 -5.63 5.21
N VAL A 83 12.71 -6.06 4.09
CA VAL A 83 14.00 -6.78 4.06
C VAL A 83 15.18 -5.80 4.15
N ARG A 84 15.13 -4.70 3.38
CA ARG A 84 16.21 -3.70 3.33
C ARG A 84 16.53 -3.08 4.68
N TYR A 85 15.50 -2.86 5.50
CA TYR A 85 15.62 -2.18 6.80
C TYR A 85 15.28 -3.09 7.98
N ALA A 86 15.48 -4.40 7.82
CA ALA A 86 15.09 -5.40 8.81
C ALA A 86 15.61 -5.11 10.23
N ASP A 87 16.82 -4.61 10.34
CA ASP A 87 17.47 -4.29 11.63
C ASP A 87 16.90 -3.02 12.30
N GLN A 88 16.13 -2.21 11.57
CA GLN A 88 15.57 -0.96 12.05
C GLN A 88 14.06 -1.05 12.31
N LEU A 89 13.41 -2.06 11.72
CA LEU A 89 11.97 -2.21 11.85
C LEU A 89 11.58 -2.98 13.11
N ARG A 90 10.48 -2.51 13.72
CA ARG A 90 9.82 -3.17 14.85
C ARG A 90 8.64 -4.03 14.43
N SER A 91 7.97 -3.64 13.36
CA SER A 91 6.89 -4.42 12.71
C SER A 91 6.66 -3.98 11.28
N LEU A 92 5.99 -4.84 10.51
CA LEU A 92 5.50 -4.54 9.17
C LEU A 92 3.99 -4.77 9.11
N THR A 93 3.25 -3.78 8.63
CA THR A 93 1.83 -3.94 8.27
C THR A 93 1.64 -3.64 6.78
N VAL A 94 1.05 -4.57 6.04
CA VAL A 94 0.67 -4.36 4.64
C VAL A 94 -0.85 -4.47 4.49
N VAL A 95 -1.42 -3.50 3.79
CA VAL A 95 -2.86 -3.35 3.61
C VAL A 95 -3.17 -3.41 2.12
N GLU A 96 -3.90 -4.44 1.69
CA GLU A 96 -4.33 -4.59 0.29
C GLU A 96 -3.18 -4.45 -0.74
N PRO A 97 -2.01 -5.12 -0.57
CA PRO A 97 -0.90 -4.96 -1.51
C PRO A 97 -1.19 -5.69 -2.82
N PRO A 98 -1.10 -5.03 -4.00
CA PRO A 98 -1.37 -5.65 -5.31
C PRO A 98 -0.16 -6.46 -5.85
N ALA A 99 0.52 -7.21 -4.99
CA ALA A 99 1.64 -8.08 -5.35
C ALA A 99 1.15 -9.40 -5.98
N PHE A 100 0.30 -9.34 -7.00
CA PHE A 100 -0.42 -10.48 -7.56
C PHE A 100 0.48 -11.60 -8.06
N ARG A 101 1.71 -11.28 -8.48
CA ARG A 101 2.68 -12.28 -8.95
C ARG A 101 2.94 -13.40 -7.93
N ILE A 102 2.87 -13.09 -6.62
CA ILE A 102 3.12 -14.09 -5.57
C ILE A 102 2.00 -15.14 -5.46
N ALA A 103 0.83 -14.86 -6.00
CA ALA A 103 -0.33 -15.75 -6.04
C ALA A 103 -0.68 -16.21 -7.47
N ALA A 104 0.27 -16.06 -8.43
CA ALA A 104 0.09 -16.51 -9.82
C ALA A 104 -0.23 -18.02 -9.88
N GLY A 105 -1.13 -18.38 -10.79
CA GLY A 105 -1.69 -19.75 -10.91
C GLY A 105 -3.01 -19.91 -10.14
N ASP A 106 -3.42 -18.96 -9.31
CA ASP A 106 -4.81 -18.89 -8.84
C ASP A 106 -5.66 -18.27 -9.97
N PRO A 107 -6.73 -18.95 -10.44
CA PRO A 107 -7.52 -18.47 -11.58
C PRO A 107 -8.11 -17.06 -11.39
N VAL A 108 -8.46 -16.71 -10.16
CA VAL A 108 -9.03 -15.38 -9.83
C VAL A 108 -7.94 -14.30 -9.93
N VAL A 109 -6.73 -14.62 -9.52
CA VAL A 109 -5.58 -13.71 -9.59
C VAL A 109 -5.13 -13.55 -11.05
N ASP A 110 -5.05 -14.65 -11.79
CA ASP A 110 -4.63 -14.61 -13.20
C ASP A 110 -5.61 -13.81 -14.07
N ASP A 111 -6.93 -13.95 -13.84
CA ASP A 111 -7.97 -13.13 -14.49
C ASP A 111 -7.86 -11.65 -14.13
N TYR A 112 -7.58 -11.36 -12.85
CA TYR A 112 -7.39 -9.98 -12.38
C TYR A 112 -6.14 -9.34 -13.01
N ILE A 113 -5.04 -10.07 -13.13
CA ILE A 113 -3.82 -9.62 -13.82
C ILE A 113 -4.14 -9.31 -15.28
N ALA A 114 -4.78 -10.24 -16.01
CA ALA A 114 -5.14 -10.05 -17.42
C ALA A 114 -6.05 -8.82 -17.62
N THR A 115 -7.00 -8.61 -16.71
CA THR A 115 -7.86 -7.41 -16.72
C THR A 115 -7.07 -6.13 -16.47
N SER A 116 -6.13 -6.15 -15.52
CA SER A 116 -5.27 -5.01 -15.23
C SER A 116 -4.37 -4.67 -16.42
N GLU A 117 -3.73 -5.67 -17.04
CA GLU A 117 -2.90 -5.48 -18.24
C GLU A 117 -3.69 -4.85 -19.38
N ARG A 118 -4.93 -5.27 -19.57
CA ARG A 118 -5.81 -4.67 -20.59
C ARG A 118 -6.10 -3.20 -20.29
N ILE A 119 -6.46 -2.85 -19.04
CA ILE A 119 -6.70 -1.46 -18.63
C ILE A 119 -5.49 -0.58 -18.94
N TRP A 120 -4.28 -1.07 -18.69
CA TRP A 120 -3.05 -0.32 -18.95
C TRP A 120 -2.69 -0.25 -20.44
N THR A 121 -2.92 -1.31 -21.20
CA THR A 121 -2.64 -1.37 -22.65
C THR A 121 -3.62 -0.50 -23.44
N GLU A 122 -4.88 -0.49 -23.04
CA GLU A 122 -5.96 0.24 -23.72
C GLU A 122 -6.23 1.62 -23.08
N ARG A 123 -5.36 2.06 -22.15
CA ARG A 123 -5.60 3.31 -21.41
C ARG A 123 -5.69 4.51 -22.34
N SER A 124 -6.58 5.42 -22.00
CA SER A 124 -6.68 6.73 -22.62
C SER A 124 -5.44 7.58 -22.30
N ASP A 125 -5.04 8.44 -23.26
CA ASP A 125 -4.04 9.48 -23.02
C ASP A 125 -4.58 10.60 -22.12
N ASP A 126 -5.90 10.70 -21.95
CA ASP A 126 -6.52 11.59 -20.98
C ASP A 126 -6.37 11.01 -19.55
N PRO A 127 -5.64 11.69 -18.66
CA PRO A 127 -5.43 11.22 -17.29
C PRO A 127 -6.75 11.03 -16.52
N SER A 128 -7.78 11.81 -16.80
CA SER A 128 -9.08 11.70 -16.14
C SER A 128 -9.82 10.43 -16.53
N GLU A 129 -9.82 10.10 -17.82
CA GLU A 129 -10.44 8.88 -18.33
C GLU A 129 -9.69 7.63 -17.83
N PHE A 130 -8.36 7.65 -17.91
CA PHE A 130 -7.53 6.57 -17.38
C PHE A 130 -7.79 6.34 -15.89
N LEU A 131 -7.80 7.41 -15.07
CA LEU A 131 -8.07 7.28 -13.64
C LEU A 131 -9.45 6.68 -13.35
N ARG A 132 -10.48 7.06 -14.12
CA ARG A 132 -11.83 6.49 -13.95
C ARG A 132 -11.85 4.99 -14.23
N SER A 133 -11.19 4.57 -15.30
CA SER A 133 -11.06 3.14 -15.66
C SER A 133 -10.31 2.36 -14.59
N PHE A 134 -9.21 2.91 -14.08
CA PHE A 134 -8.44 2.32 -12.99
C PHE A 134 -9.26 2.17 -11.70
N LEU A 135 -9.92 3.26 -11.25
CA LEU A 135 -10.73 3.24 -10.02
C LEU A 135 -11.86 2.21 -10.10
N HIS A 136 -12.49 2.10 -11.28
CA HIS A 136 -13.50 1.05 -11.52
C HIS A 136 -12.88 -0.36 -11.39
N GLY A 137 -11.70 -0.58 -11.99
CA GLY A 137 -10.99 -1.87 -11.93
C GLY A 137 -10.61 -2.31 -10.52
N VAL A 138 -10.24 -1.37 -9.63
CA VAL A 138 -9.92 -1.68 -8.23
C VAL A 138 -11.15 -1.63 -7.30
N GLY A 139 -12.36 -1.53 -7.85
CA GLY A 139 -13.59 -1.48 -7.05
C GLY A 139 -13.76 -0.22 -6.20
N SER A 140 -13.10 0.88 -6.59
CA SER A 140 -13.21 2.18 -5.90
C SER A 140 -14.20 3.10 -6.60
N SER A 141 -14.88 3.94 -5.81
CA SER A 141 -15.81 4.94 -6.38
C SER A 141 -15.04 6.04 -7.12
N THR A 142 -15.55 6.42 -8.27
CA THR A 142 -15.02 7.54 -9.04
C THR A 142 -15.59 8.86 -8.50
N PRO A 143 -14.74 9.89 -8.23
CA PRO A 143 -15.24 11.20 -7.87
C PRO A 143 -16.17 11.76 -8.97
N PRO A 144 -17.30 12.34 -8.62
CA PRO A 144 -18.19 12.98 -9.60
C PRO A 144 -17.58 14.28 -10.15
N GLY A 145 -17.93 14.63 -11.39
CA GLY A 145 -17.54 15.90 -12.01
C GLY A 145 -16.08 15.96 -12.46
N GLU A 146 -15.53 17.15 -12.54
CA GLU A 146 -14.16 17.44 -12.93
C GLU A 146 -13.19 17.03 -11.81
N LEU A 147 -12.06 16.40 -12.20
CA LEU A 147 -11.03 15.98 -11.24
C LEU A 147 -10.16 17.16 -10.80
N SER A 148 -9.80 17.19 -9.54
CA SER A 148 -8.88 18.20 -9.01
C SER A 148 -7.48 18.08 -9.64
N PRO A 149 -6.69 19.18 -9.70
CA PRO A 149 -5.31 19.13 -10.19
C PRO A 149 -4.46 18.05 -9.49
N ALA A 150 -4.68 17.81 -8.20
CA ALA A 150 -3.97 16.79 -7.44
C ALA A 150 -4.32 15.37 -7.91
N LEU A 151 -5.58 15.10 -8.24
CA LEU A 151 -5.99 13.81 -8.80
C LEU A 151 -5.49 13.61 -10.23
N ILE A 152 -5.43 14.67 -11.03
CA ILE A 152 -4.82 14.63 -12.37
C ILE A 152 -3.33 14.30 -12.27
N GLN A 153 -2.60 14.94 -11.35
CA GLN A 153 -1.20 14.59 -11.11
C GLN A 153 -1.07 13.15 -10.66
N GLY A 154 -1.89 12.68 -9.72
CA GLY A 154 -1.88 11.28 -9.28
C GLY A 154 -2.18 10.28 -10.41
N ALA A 155 -3.04 10.65 -11.36
CA ALA A 155 -3.30 9.84 -12.56
C ALA A 155 -2.09 9.77 -13.49
N ARG A 156 -1.34 10.88 -13.66
CA ARG A 156 -0.08 10.87 -14.43
C ARG A 156 0.98 10.01 -13.75
N THR A 157 1.11 10.12 -12.43
CA THR A 157 2.03 9.27 -11.65
C THR A 157 1.67 7.80 -11.79
N LEU A 158 0.38 7.44 -11.67
CA LEU A 158 -0.12 6.09 -11.89
C LEU A 158 0.28 5.53 -13.26
N ALA A 159 0.21 6.35 -14.31
CA ALA A 159 0.54 5.93 -15.68
C ALA A 159 2.01 5.54 -15.87
N VAL A 160 2.91 6.01 -15.01
CA VAL A 160 4.36 5.76 -15.05
C VAL A 160 4.85 4.85 -13.92
N GLU A 161 3.95 4.35 -13.07
CA GLU A 161 4.26 3.35 -12.06
C GLU A 161 4.60 1.99 -12.73
N ARG A 162 5.71 1.37 -12.28
CA ARG A 162 5.99 -0.03 -12.61
C ARG A 162 4.83 -0.89 -12.13
N TYR A 163 4.37 -1.79 -12.98
CA TYR A 163 3.18 -2.59 -12.73
C TYR A 163 3.30 -3.42 -11.45
N PRO A 164 2.44 -3.21 -10.44
CA PRO A 164 2.55 -3.89 -9.15
C PRO A 164 2.30 -5.40 -9.23
N TRP A 165 1.55 -5.86 -10.23
CA TRP A 165 1.33 -7.31 -10.46
C TRP A 165 2.56 -8.04 -11.01
N THR A 166 3.63 -7.32 -11.35
CA THR A 166 4.92 -7.92 -11.70
C THR A 166 5.87 -8.03 -10.51
N ALA A 167 5.47 -7.54 -9.34
CA ALA A 167 6.33 -7.49 -8.17
C ALA A 167 6.58 -8.90 -7.60
N GLU A 168 7.84 -9.22 -7.41
CA GLU A 168 8.32 -10.45 -6.77
C GLU A 168 9.10 -10.08 -5.49
N PRO A 169 8.41 -9.69 -4.40
CA PRO A 169 9.10 -9.36 -3.16
C PRO A 169 9.81 -10.60 -2.59
N PRO A 170 10.96 -10.43 -1.91
CA PRO A 170 11.78 -11.53 -1.40
C PRO A 170 11.16 -12.14 -0.14
N LEU A 171 10.07 -12.91 -0.32
CA LEU A 171 9.23 -13.41 0.79
C LEU A 171 9.99 -14.34 1.75
N ASP A 172 10.97 -15.12 1.27
CA ASP A 172 11.73 -16.03 2.14
C ASP A 172 12.67 -15.24 3.08
N GLU A 173 13.31 -14.18 2.56
CA GLU A 173 14.10 -13.26 3.36
C GLU A 173 13.21 -12.49 4.34
N LEU A 174 12.06 -12.02 3.88
CA LEU A 174 11.10 -11.31 4.73
C LEU A 174 10.53 -12.22 5.83
N ALA A 175 10.28 -13.50 5.54
CA ALA A 175 9.84 -14.48 6.54
C ALA A 175 10.89 -14.69 7.64
N ALA A 176 12.17 -14.63 7.28
CA ALA A 176 13.29 -14.81 8.23
C ALA A 176 13.52 -13.57 9.12
N THR A 177 12.93 -12.42 8.84
CA THR A 177 13.08 -11.22 9.68
C THR A 177 12.42 -11.41 11.05
N PRO A 178 13.01 -10.87 12.14
CA PRO A 178 12.57 -11.16 13.51
C PRO A 178 11.30 -10.41 13.93
N PHE A 179 10.90 -9.39 13.19
CA PHE A 179 9.76 -8.55 13.56
C PHE A 179 8.41 -9.18 13.13
N PRO A 180 7.33 -8.93 13.88
CA PRO A 180 5.98 -9.39 13.56
C PRO A 180 5.42 -8.67 12.33
N LYS A 181 4.54 -9.37 11.61
CA LYS A 181 3.91 -8.90 10.39
C LYS A 181 2.40 -8.97 10.50
N LEU A 182 1.70 -7.97 9.99
CA LEU A 182 0.24 -7.88 9.90
C LEU A 182 -0.16 -7.69 8.44
N VAL A 183 -1.09 -8.51 7.97
CA VAL A 183 -1.66 -8.42 6.62
C VAL A 183 -3.15 -8.13 6.73
N VAL A 184 -3.60 -7.06 6.10
CA VAL A 184 -4.99 -6.58 6.20
C VAL A 184 -5.65 -6.52 4.84
N SER A 185 -6.89 -7.03 4.75
CA SER A 185 -7.74 -6.82 3.57
C SER A 185 -9.13 -6.28 3.92
N GLY A 186 -9.78 -5.68 2.91
CA GLY A 186 -11.13 -5.13 3.02
C GLY A 186 -12.24 -6.09 2.59
N ALA A 187 -11.92 -7.32 2.22
CA ALA A 187 -12.85 -8.35 1.71
C ALA A 187 -13.72 -7.87 0.54
N HIS A 188 -13.12 -7.12 -0.38
CA HIS A 188 -13.87 -6.55 -1.52
C HIS A 188 -13.60 -7.25 -2.84
N ASN A 189 -12.45 -7.92 -2.97
CA ASN A 189 -12.00 -8.56 -4.19
C ASN A 189 -11.19 -9.82 -3.87
N PRO A 190 -11.64 -11.00 -4.35
CA PRO A 190 -10.97 -12.27 -4.07
C PRO A 190 -9.50 -12.34 -4.49
N ALA A 191 -9.08 -11.60 -5.54
CA ALA A 191 -7.68 -11.58 -5.95
C ALA A 191 -6.78 -10.91 -4.90
N PHE A 192 -7.24 -9.83 -4.26
CA PHE A 192 -6.52 -9.21 -3.14
C PHE A 192 -6.50 -10.11 -1.91
N ASP A 193 -7.61 -10.80 -1.61
CA ASP A 193 -7.65 -11.76 -0.51
C ASP A 193 -6.67 -12.92 -0.75
N ALA A 194 -6.59 -13.46 -1.97
CA ALA A 194 -5.63 -14.50 -2.33
C ALA A 194 -4.16 -14.06 -2.12
N VAL A 195 -3.81 -12.83 -2.50
CA VAL A 195 -2.48 -12.26 -2.21
C VAL A 195 -2.25 -12.18 -0.70
N CYS A 196 -3.22 -11.67 0.06
CA CYS A 196 -3.12 -11.57 1.52
C CYS A 196 -2.98 -12.94 2.18
N ASP A 197 -3.68 -13.97 1.69
CA ASP A 197 -3.58 -15.35 2.19
C ASP A 197 -2.21 -15.98 1.89
N VAL A 198 -1.61 -15.66 0.73
CA VAL A 198 -0.22 -16.07 0.44
C VAL A 198 0.75 -15.41 1.41
N LEU A 199 0.61 -14.11 1.66
CA LEU A 199 1.46 -13.38 2.60
C LEU A 199 1.31 -13.91 4.03
N GLU A 200 0.09 -14.17 4.50
CA GLU A 200 -0.15 -14.80 5.79
C GLU A 200 0.65 -16.10 5.92
N ARG A 201 0.46 -17.02 4.97
CA ARG A 201 1.10 -18.35 5.01
C ARG A 201 2.63 -18.29 4.87
N ARG A 202 3.12 -17.47 3.92
CA ARG A 202 4.55 -17.41 3.60
C ARG A 202 5.36 -16.65 4.66
N LEU A 203 4.76 -15.62 5.27
CA LEU A 203 5.45 -14.76 6.24
C LEU A 203 5.16 -15.14 7.70
N GLY A 204 4.23 -16.05 7.96
CA GLY A 204 3.71 -16.30 9.31
C GLY A 204 3.06 -15.04 9.90
N ALA A 205 2.44 -14.23 9.06
CA ALA A 205 1.86 -12.95 9.46
C ALA A 205 0.52 -13.14 10.18
N THR A 206 0.17 -12.21 11.06
CA THR A 206 -1.21 -12.09 11.54
C THR A 206 -2.10 -11.62 10.39
N ARG A 207 -3.23 -12.29 10.17
CA ARG A 207 -4.22 -11.92 9.15
C ARG A 207 -5.38 -11.16 9.79
N ALA A 208 -5.77 -10.04 9.23
CA ALA A 208 -6.99 -9.33 9.61
C ALA A 208 -7.83 -8.99 8.37
N VAL A 209 -9.14 -9.10 8.52
CA VAL A 209 -10.12 -8.73 7.49
C VAL A 209 -11.04 -7.67 8.06
N LEU A 210 -11.21 -6.56 7.35
CA LEU A 210 -12.10 -5.47 7.73
C LEU A 210 -13.22 -5.33 6.67
N PRO A 211 -14.31 -6.12 6.77
CA PRO A 211 -15.37 -6.13 5.78
C PRO A 211 -16.02 -4.75 5.61
N GLY A 212 -16.39 -4.41 4.37
CA GLY A 212 -17.00 -3.12 4.04
C GLY A 212 -16.02 -1.98 3.82
N ALA A 213 -14.71 -2.21 4.02
CA ALA A 213 -13.67 -1.23 3.78
C ALA A 213 -13.42 -0.98 2.28
N GLY A 214 -13.68 -1.99 1.45
CA GLY A 214 -13.22 -1.98 0.07
C GLY A 214 -11.69 -1.96 0.00
N HIS A 215 -11.14 -1.51 -1.12
CA HIS A 215 -9.68 -1.35 -1.25
C HIS A 215 -9.10 -0.29 -0.30
N SER A 216 -9.91 0.71 0.08
CA SER A 216 -9.45 1.85 0.87
C SER A 216 -9.58 1.63 2.38
N VAL A 217 -9.08 0.52 2.90
CA VAL A 217 -9.11 0.16 4.33
C VAL A 217 -8.71 1.32 5.27
N PRO A 218 -7.68 2.14 4.99
CA PRO A 218 -7.33 3.27 5.84
C PRO A 218 -8.49 4.26 6.09
N ARG A 219 -9.43 4.39 5.13
CA ARG A 219 -10.57 5.31 5.24
C ARG A 219 -11.64 4.89 6.25
N LEU A 220 -11.60 3.66 6.75
CA LEU A 220 -12.50 3.22 7.83
C LEU A 220 -12.29 4.03 9.13
N GLY A 221 -11.12 4.63 9.32
CA GLY A 221 -10.81 5.37 10.54
C GLY A 221 -10.70 4.43 11.76
N ALA A 222 -11.56 4.59 12.75
CA ALA A 222 -11.44 3.92 14.04
C ALA A 222 -11.23 2.40 13.96
N PRO A 223 -11.99 1.60 13.18
CA PRO A 223 -11.78 0.15 13.13
C PRO A 223 -10.37 -0.25 12.70
N PHE A 224 -9.79 0.44 11.71
CA PHE A 224 -8.41 0.18 11.29
C PHE A 224 -7.40 0.75 12.30
N ASN A 225 -7.66 1.93 12.87
CA ASN A 225 -6.79 2.54 13.86
C ASN A 225 -6.66 1.68 15.12
N ASP A 226 -7.76 1.13 15.62
CA ASP A 226 -7.78 0.27 16.80
C ASP A 226 -7.02 -1.03 16.56
N LEU A 227 -7.22 -1.67 15.38
CA LEU A 227 -6.47 -2.85 14.97
C LEU A 227 -4.97 -2.57 14.91
N LEU A 228 -4.58 -1.48 14.23
CA LEU A 228 -3.17 -1.11 14.05
C LEU A 228 -2.51 -0.76 15.39
N ALA A 229 -3.20 0.02 16.22
CA ALA A 229 -2.69 0.41 17.51
C ALA A 229 -2.49 -0.82 18.43
N ALA A 230 -3.47 -1.73 18.49
CA ALA A 230 -3.36 -2.96 19.28
C ALA A 230 -2.18 -3.81 18.80
N PHE A 231 -1.99 -3.97 17.48
CA PHE A 231 -0.87 -4.72 16.92
C PHE A 231 0.49 -4.08 17.28
N ILE A 232 0.60 -2.76 17.16
CA ILE A 232 1.85 -2.03 17.50
C ILE A 232 2.17 -2.16 18.98
N GLU A 233 1.19 -1.96 19.88
CA GLU A 233 1.41 -1.99 21.33
C GLU A 233 1.76 -3.38 21.87
N GLN A 234 1.24 -4.44 21.26
CA GLN A 234 1.64 -5.81 21.60
C GLN A 234 3.09 -6.11 21.22
N ASN A 235 3.68 -5.32 20.33
CA ASN A 235 5.01 -5.52 19.76
C ASN A 235 5.97 -4.33 20.00
N ALA A 236 5.63 -3.44 20.92
CA ALA A 236 6.43 -2.26 21.25
C ALA A 236 7.65 -2.55 22.14
#